data_1f61037cde1d75995d9c878010708e06
#
_entry.id   1f61037cde1d75995d9c878010708e06
#
_cell.length_a   1.000
_cell.length_b   1.000
_cell.length_c   1.000
_cell.angle_alpha   90.00
_cell.angle_beta   90.00
_cell.angle_gamma   90.00
#
_symmetry.space_group_name_H-M   'P 1'
#
loop_
_entity.id
_entity.type
_entity.pdbx_description
1 polymer ?
#
loop_
_entity_poly.entity_id
_entity_poly.type
_entity_poly.pdbx_seq_one_letter_code
_entity_poly.pdbx_strand_id
1 'polypeptide(L)'
;RRQRQMCIRDRVCIAEKPSVAREIAEVLGATKKMNGYIEGNGYQVTWTFGHLCTLKEPNDYSENWKRWSLASLPMIPPRFGIKLISNPTYEQQFKTIEELMQNAEMVINCGDAGQEGELIQRWVMQKAGCKCPVYRLWISSLTEEAIREGFQHLKEQSDFTKLYEAGLSRAIGDWLLGMNATRLYTLRYGQNRQVLSIGRVQTPTLALIVNRQAEIDNFKPEPYWELKTVYRNTTFSVTKGKFTKKEEGEAFLEIVRQKEFTVTDISEKKGKEYAPRLFDLTSLQVECNKKFAFTADDTLKLIQSLYEKKVTTYPRVDTTFLSDDIYPKVPNTLNGLVDYIDLTASLLKAKIRKDKRVFDNSKVTDHHAIIPTGVPARNLTDNERKVYDLVVRRFIAAFYPDCEISTTTVLGKVDKVDFKVTGKQILKPGWRVVFGAEQKDSDAEPSDEEGVLPDFVKGESGPHKPTLGEKWTQPPKPYTEATLLRAMETAGKLVDNDELRDALKENGIGRPSTRAAIIETLFKRNYIRKERKNLFPTATGVELIDTIQEELRKSAELTGLWEKKLR
;
A
#
# COMPACT_ATOMS: atom_id res chain seq x y z
N ARG A 1 54.19 -32.94 17.06
CA ARG A 1 52.74 -32.79 17.45
C ARG A 1 52.17 -31.69 16.59
N ARG A 2 51.62 -32.02 15.43
CA ARG A 2 50.81 -31.12 14.63
C ARG A 2 49.44 -31.01 15.34
N GLN A 3 49.19 -29.89 15.96
CA GLN A 3 47.83 -29.50 16.32
C GLN A 3 46.98 -29.51 15.06
N ARG A 4 46.07 -30.45 14.93
CA ARG A 4 44.96 -30.34 13.99
C ARG A 4 44.19 -29.08 14.42
N GLN A 5 44.39 -27.96 13.75
CA GLN A 5 43.38 -26.91 13.71
C GLN A 5 42.11 -27.61 13.19
N MET A 6 41.15 -27.86 14.07
CA MET A 6 39.79 -28.15 13.67
C MET A 6 39.36 -26.95 12.88
N CYS A 7 39.25 -27.07 11.55
CA CYS A 7 38.60 -26.11 10.72
C CYS A 7 37.18 -25.98 11.27
N ILE A 8 36.93 -24.95 12.05
CA ILE A 8 35.56 -24.52 12.37
C ILE A 8 35.01 -24.13 11.01
N ARG A 9 34.15 -24.98 10.45
CA ARG A 9 33.41 -24.65 9.23
C ARG A 9 32.50 -23.50 9.56
N ASP A 10 32.61 -22.41 8.84
CA ASP A 10 31.88 -21.20 9.13
C ASP A 10 30.41 -21.34 8.73
N ARG A 11 29.53 -20.68 9.50
CA ARG A 11 28.12 -20.53 9.18
C ARG A 11 27.96 -19.35 8.24
N VAL A 12 27.40 -19.58 7.06
CA VAL A 12 27.20 -18.54 6.06
C VAL A 12 25.81 -17.93 6.20
N CYS A 13 25.76 -16.63 6.47
CA CYS A 13 24.54 -15.84 6.43
C CYS A 13 24.47 -15.09 5.09
N ILE A 14 23.33 -15.14 4.41
CA ILE A 14 23.10 -14.39 3.18
C ILE A 14 21.94 -13.42 3.34
N ALA A 15 22.23 -12.13 3.31
CA ALA A 15 21.24 -11.05 3.37
C ALA A 15 20.87 -10.55 1.97
N GLU A 16 19.75 -9.85 1.84
CA GLU A 16 19.28 -9.33 0.56
C GLU A 16 20.06 -8.08 0.11
N LYS A 17 20.69 -7.37 1.05
CA LYS A 17 21.40 -6.11 0.80
C LYS A 17 22.64 -5.96 1.68
N PRO A 18 23.65 -5.20 1.22
CA PRO A 18 24.85 -4.94 2.01
C PRO A 18 24.58 -4.25 3.35
N SER A 19 23.59 -3.36 3.41
CA SER A 19 23.19 -2.65 4.64
C SER A 19 22.72 -3.62 5.69
N VAL A 20 21.81 -4.52 5.33
CA VAL A 20 21.27 -5.56 6.22
C VAL A 20 22.36 -6.53 6.67
N ALA A 21 23.25 -6.92 5.77
CA ALA A 21 24.38 -7.78 6.10
C ALA A 21 25.30 -7.17 7.17
N ARG A 22 25.59 -5.87 7.09
CA ARG A 22 26.38 -5.16 8.10
C ARG A 22 25.72 -5.19 9.47
N GLU A 23 24.42 -4.95 9.54
CA GLU A 23 23.67 -4.99 10.80
C GLU A 23 23.70 -6.39 11.45
N ILE A 24 23.48 -7.41 10.64
CA ILE A 24 23.53 -8.80 11.11
C ILE A 24 24.94 -9.15 11.56
N ALA A 25 25.96 -8.80 10.79
CA ALA A 25 27.36 -9.06 11.12
C ALA A 25 27.76 -8.40 12.45
N GLU A 26 27.36 -7.16 12.67
CA GLU A 26 27.62 -6.43 13.92
C GLU A 26 27.02 -7.16 15.13
N VAL A 27 25.76 -7.56 15.03
CA VAL A 27 25.06 -8.28 16.11
C VAL A 27 25.70 -9.65 16.37
N LEU A 28 26.18 -10.35 15.33
CA LEU A 28 26.84 -11.64 15.47
C LEU A 28 28.30 -11.55 15.93
N GLY A 29 28.88 -10.34 15.99
CA GLY A 29 30.27 -10.13 16.33
C GLY A 29 31.25 -10.43 15.18
N ALA A 30 30.79 -10.46 13.94
CA ALA A 30 31.60 -10.55 12.75
C ALA A 30 32.07 -9.14 12.33
N THR A 31 33.39 -8.88 12.41
CA THR A 31 33.93 -7.53 12.25
C THR A 31 34.96 -7.40 11.12
N LYS A 32 35.53 -8.50 10.64
CA LYS A 32 36.56 -8.50 9.62
C LYS A 32 35.93 -8.38 8.23
N LYS A 33 36.13 -7.23 7.61
CA LYS A 33 35.65 -6.95 6.25
C LYS A 33 36.49 -7.68 5.22
N MET A 34 35.84 -8.46 4.38
CA MET A 34 36.42 -9.18 3.24
C MET A 34 35.81 -8.67 1.94
N ASN A 35 36.29 -9.18 0.80
CA ASN A 35 35.69 -8.84 -0.49
C ASN A 35 34.34 -9.57 -0.67
N GLY A 36 33.25 -8.85 -0.54
CA GLY A 36 31.89 -9.38 -0.72
C GLY A 36 31.28 -10.07 0.52
N TYR A 37 31.93 -10.04 1.69
CA TYR A 37 31.40 -10.56 2.94
C TYR A 37 32.11 -9.99 4.17
N ILE A 38 31.58 -10.27 5.34
CA ILE A 38 32.15 -9.90 6.64
C ILE A 38 32.27 -11.16 7.46
N GLU A 39 33.45 -11.44 8.06
CA GLU A 39 33.67 -12.65 8.84
C GLU A 39 34.05 -12.37 10.29
N GLY A 40 33.78 -13.32 11.15
CA GLY A 40 34.15 -13.33 12.55
C GLY A 40 33.17 -14.14 13.39
N ASN A 41 33.62 -14.55 14.57
CA ASN A 41 32.85 -15.29 15.55
C ASN A 41 32.15 -16.56 14.98
N GLY A 42 32.77 -17.24 14.01
CA GLY A 42 32.23 -18.44 13.35
C GLY A 42 31.16 -18.17 12.30
N TYR A 43 31.01 -16.94 11.86
CA TYR A 43 30.09 -16.52 10.82
C TYR A 43 30.79 -15.84 9.66
N GLN A 44 30.25 -16.06 8.47
CA GLN A 44 30.56 -15.33 7.24
C GLN A 44 29.25 -14.73 6.73
N VAL A 45 29.12 -13.40 6.78
CA VAL A 45 27.91 -12.70 6.41
C VAL A 45 28.09 -12.05 5.06
N THR A 46 27.44 -12.60 4.05
CA THR A 46 27.43 -12.10 2.68
C THR A 46 26.06 -11.50 2.31
N TRP A 47 25.92 -11.01 1.10
CA TRP A 47 24.73 -10.32 0.64
C TRP A 47 24.52 -10.46 -0.86
N THR A 48 23.27 -10.22 -1.27
CA THR A 48 22.90 -9.93 -2.65
C THR A 48 22.68 -8.43 -2.84
N PHE A 49 22.33 -8.01 -4.04
CA PHE A 49 21.91 -6.64 -4.36
C PHE A 49 20.43 -6.61 -4.79
N GLY A 50 19.55 -7.27 -4.04
CA GLY A 50 18.26 -7.70 -4.52
C GLY A 50 18.43 -8.89 -5.47
N HIS A 51 17.70 -8.93 -6.56
CA HIS A 51 17.84 -10.00 -7.55
C HIS A 51 19.23 -10.05 -8.20
N LEU A 52 19.98 -11.13 -7.96
CA LEU A 52 21.15 -11.51 -8.76
C LEU A 52 20.78 -12.45 -9.90
N CYS A 53 19.70 -13.21 -9.72
CA CYS A 53 19.20 -14.16 -10.70
C CYS A 53 17.85 -13.70 -11.26
N THR A 54 17.57 -14.13 -12.49
CA THR A 54 16.28 -13.96 -13.16
C THR A 54 15.92 -15.24 -13.90
N LEU A 55 14.65 -15.38 -14.30
CA LEU A 55 14.28 -16.43 -15.24
C LEU A 55 15.04 -16.25 -16.56
N LYS A 56 15.38 -17.36 -17.20
CA LYS A 56 15.96 -17.35 -18.54
C LYS A 56 15.07 -16.64 -19.53
N GLU A 57 15.64 -15.95 -20.49
CA GLU A 57 14.95 -15.30 -21.58
C GLU A 57 14.64 -16.29 -22.71
N PRO A 58 13.73 -15.96 -23.65
CA PRO A 58 13.36 -16.86 -24.73
C PRO A 58 14.54 -17.42 -25.52
N ASN A 59 15.53 -16.58 -25.82
CA ASN A 59 16.74 -16.98 -26.56
C ASN A 59 17.67 -17.92 -25.77
N ASP A 60 17.58 -17.97 -24.45
CA ASP A 60 18.33 -18.93 -23.62
C ASP A 60 17.78 -20.37 -23.75
N TYR A 61 16.54 -20.54 -24.24
CA TYR A 61 15.93 -21.84 -24.48
C TYR A 61 16.05 -22.32 -25.93
N SER A 62 15.93 -21.37 -26.89
CA SER A 62 16.00 -21.68 -28.31
C SER A 62 16.46 -20.48 -29.12
N GLU A 63 17.44 -20.67 -30.01
CA GLU A 63 17.88 -19.65 -30.96
C GLU A 63 16.72 -19.14 -31.84
N ASN A 64 15.73 -20.00 -32.16
CA ASN A 64 14.56 -19.62 -32.92
C ASN A 64 13.69 -18.56 -32.20
N TRP A 65 13.80 -18.46 -30.88
CA TRP A 65 13.06 -17.48 -30.09
C TRP A 65 13.81 -16.14 -29.93
N LYS A 66 15.04 -16.06 -30.45
CA LYS A 66 15.80 -14.80 -30.46
C LYS A 66 15.13 -13.77 -31.37
N ARG A 67 14.71 -14.19 -32.55
CA ARG A 67 13.99 -13.34 -33.48
C ARG A 67 12.49 -13.39 -33.20
N TRP A 68 11.87 -12.22 -33.11
CA TRP A 68 10.43 -12.15 -32.92
C TRP A 68 9.71 -12.57 -34.21
N SER A 69 8.87 -13.57 -34.09
CA SER A 69 8.08 -14.14 -35.20
C SER A 69 6.77 -14.70 -34.68
N LEU A 70 5.69 -14.52 -35.43
CA LEU A 70 4.38 -15.13 -35.09
C LEU A 70 4.45 -16.65 -35.12
N ALA A 71 5.29 -17.23 -36.01
CA ALA A 71 5.47 -18.68 -36.14
C ALA A 71 6.12 -19.32 -34.88
N SER A 72 6.80 -18.53 -34.05
CA SER A 72 7.42 -19.05 -32.84
C SER A 72 6.53 -18.95 -31.59
N LEU A 73 5.30 -18.46 -31.73
CA LEU A 73 4.35 -18.33 -30.63
C LEU A 73 3.35 -19.50 -30.61
N PRO A 74 2.94 -19.98 -29.43
CA PRO A 74 3.39 -19.56 -28.12
C PRO A 74 4.77 -20.15 -27.73
N MET A 75 5.59 -19.37 -27.04
CA MET A 75 6.84 -19.81 -26.44
C MET A 75 6.56 -20.41 -25.06
N ILE A 76 6.67 -21.72 -24.95
CA ILE A 76 6.45 -22.46 -23.72
C ILE A 76 7.67 -23.33 -23.45
N PRO A 77 8.59 -22.91 -22.57
CA PRO A 77 9.72 -23.74 -22.20
C PRO A 77 9.28 -25.04 -21.55
N PRO A 78 9.89 -26.18 -21.90
CA PRO A 78 9.56 -27.47 -21.28
C PRO A 78 9.90 -27.50 -19.78
N ARG A 79 10.90 -26.70 -19.38
CA ARG A 79 11.31 -26.49 -18.00
C ARG A 79 11.88 -25.08 -17.85
N PHE A 80 11.39 -24.34 -16.87
CA PHE A 80 11.93 -23.02 -16.56
C PHE A 80 13.28 -23.12 -15.85
N GLY A 81 14.21 -22.28 -16.25
CA GLY A 81 15.53 -22.15 -15.64
C GLY A 81 15.82 -20.72 -15.21
N ILE A 82 16.85 -20.59 -14.40
CA ILE A 82 17.36 -19.30 -13.91
C ILE A 82 18.73 -19.01 -14.50
N LYS A 83 19.05 -17.73 -14.62
CA LYS A 83 20.38 -17.24 -15.00
C LYS A 83 20.79 -16.04 -14.15
N LEU A 84 22.09 -15.79 -14.06
CA LEU A 84 22.59 -14.54 -13.49
C LEU A 84 22.19 -13.35 -14.37
N ILE A 85 21.86 -12.24 -13.72
CA ILE A 85 21.69 -10.97 -14.41
C ILE A 85 23.08 -10.51 -14.87
N SER A 86 23.21 -10.19 -16.15
CA SER A 86 24.46 -9.74 -16.74
C SER A 86 24.87 -8.37 -16.20
N ASN A 87 25.71 -8.38 -15.16
CA ASN A 87 26.26 -7.21 -14.50
C ASN A 87 27.57 -7.61 -13.82
N PRO A 88 28.71 -6.95 -14.12
CA PRO A 88 30.00 -7.33 -13.56
C PRO A 88 30.06 -7.35 -12.03
N THR A 89 29.36 -6.41 -11.37
CA THR A 89 29.28 -6.36 -9.90
C THR A 89 28.50 -7.55 -9.34
N TYR A 90 27.41 -7.94 -10.01
CA TYR A 90 26.60 -9.09 -9.61
C TYR A 90 27.33 -10.41 -9.81
N GLU A 91 28.05 -10.54 -10.91
CA GLU A 91 28.86 -11.72 -11.23
C GLU A 91 29.99 -11.89 -10.22
N GLN A 92 30.68 -10.79 -9.86
CA GLN A 92 31.73 -10.82 -8.85
C GLN A 92 31.18 -11.23 -7.47
N GLN A 93 30.06 -10.64 -7.06
CA GLN A 93 29.42 -10.97 -5.78
C GLN A 93 28.90 -12.40 -5.75
N PHE A 94 28.34 -12.87 -6.86
CA PHE A 94 27.88 -14.25 -6.99
C PHE A 94 29.03 -15.25 -6.82
N LYS A 95 30.22 -15.00 -7.39
CA LYS A 95 31.38 -15.86 -7.18
C LYS A 95 31.76 -15.97 -5.71
N THR A 96 31.77 -14.85 -5.00
CA THR A 96 32.01 -14.85 -3.55
C THR A 96 30.97 -15.71 -2.81
N ILE A 97 29.68 -15.54 -3.13
CA ILE A 97 28.60 -16.33 -2.53
C ILE A 97 28.79 -17.82 -2.82
N GLU A 98 29.09 -18.18 -4.06
CA GLU A 98 29.31 -19.56 -4.49
C GLU A 98 30.44 -20.23 -3.71
N GLU A 99 31.61 -19.56 -3.61
CA GLU A 99 32.77 -20.03 -2.86
C GLU A 99 32.43 -20.22 -1.36
N LEU A 100 31.75 -19.28 -0.76
CA LEU A 100 31.33 -19.38 0.65
C LEU A 100 30.38 -20.57 0.89
N MET A 101 29.39 -20.75 0.01
CA MET A 101 28.40 -21.81 0.15
C MET A 101 28.96 -23.21 -0.08
N GLN A 102 29.96 -23.36 -0.94
CA GLN A 102 30.64 -24.64 -1.17
C GLN A 102 31.43 -25.11 0.07
N ASN A 103 31.86 -24.19 0.91
CA ASN A 103 32.65 -24.48 2.12
C ASN A 103 31.84 -24.37 3.42
N ALA A 104 30.55 -24.01 3.34
CA ALA A 104 29.69 -23.79 4.49
C ALA A 104 29.30 -25.11 5.18
N GLU A 105 29.23 -25.09 6.52
CA GLU A 105 28.61 -26.13 7.30
C GLU A 105 27.09 -26.02 7.28
N MET A 106 26.59 -24.79 7.34
CA MET A 106 25.19 -24.43 7.22
C MET A 106 25.05 -23.04 6.59
N VAL A 107 23.90 -22.79 5.99
CA VAL A 107 23.51 -21.48 5.48
C VAL A 107 22.31 -20.96 6.25
N ILE A 108 22.34 -19.68 6.59
CA ILE A 108 21.22 -18.98 7.20
C ILE A 108 20.72 -17.97 6.18
N ASN A 109 19.53 -18.20 5.67
CA ASN A 109 18.84 -17.30 4.76
C ASN A 109 18.31 -16.10 5.55
N CYS A 110 18.94 -14.94 5.39
CA CYS A 110 18.61 -13.66 6.02
C CYS A 110 18.00 -12.67 5.01
N GLY A 111 17.41 -13.17 3.93
CA GLY A 111 16.63 -12.35 3.00
C GLY A 111 15.45 -11.69 3.70
N ASP A 112 14.95 -10.61 3.15
CA ASP A 112 13.76 -9.94 3.67
C ASP A 112 12.64 -10.97 3.86
N ALA A 113 11.94 -10.90 4.99
CA ALA A 113 10.92 -11.86 5.35
C ALA A 113 9.66 -11.61 4.50
N GLY A 114 9.56 -12.29 3.39
CA GLY A 114 8.47 -12.16 2.42
C GLY A 114 8.70 -13.03 1.20
N GLN A 115 7.68 -13.13 0.36
CA GLN A 115 7.73 -13.97 -0.85
C GLN A 115 8.86 -13.60 -1.80
N GLU A 116 9.12 -12.31 -1.96
CA GLU A 116 10.18 -11.81 -2.84
C GLU A 116 11.58 -12.17 -2.29
N GLY A 117 11.79 -11.97 -0.98
CA GLY A 117 13.05 -12.35 -0.33
C GLY A 117 13.32 -13.85 -0.42
N GLU A 118 12.27 -14.69 -0.28
CA GLU A 118 12.41 -16.14 -0.50
C GLU A 118 12.83 -16.46 -1.94
N LEU A 119 12.20 -15.82 -2.92
CA LEU A 119 12.51 -16.06 -4.33
C LEU A 119 13.95 -15.65 -4.67
N ILE A 120 14.36 -14.45 -4.26
CA ILE A 120 15.70 -13.91 -4.47
C ILE A 120 16.76 -14.86 -3.90
N GLN A 121 16.63 -15.21 -2.63
CA GLN A 121 17.66 -16.00 -1.94
C GLN A 121 17.70 -17.45 -2.39
N ARG A 122 16.55 -18.09 -2.61
CA ARG A 122 16.52 -19.49 -3.08
C ARG A 122 17.07 -19.63 -4.48
N TRP A 123 16.84 -18.68 -5.37
CA TRP A 123 17.44 -18.70 -6.71
C TRP A 123 18.96 -18.58 -6.64
N VAL A 124 19.48 -17.70 -5.80
CA VAL A 124 20.94 -17.55 -5.62
C VAL A 124 21.55 -18.81 -4.99
N MET A 125 20.94 -19.37 -3.94
CA MET A 125 21.42 -20.60 -3.32
C MET A 125 21.37 -21.79 -4.28
N GLN A 126 20.31 -21.90 -5.07
CA GLN A 126 20.18 -22.94 -6.10
C GLN A 126 21.26 -22.78 -7.18
N LYS A 127 21.51 -21.58 -7.67
CA LYS A 127 22.52 -21.27 -8.67
C LYS A 127 23.94 -21.51 -8.16
N ALA A 128 24.18 -21.20 -6.88
CA ALA A 128 25.45 -21.46 -6.19
C ALA A 128 25.68 -22.94 -5.85
N GLY A 129 24.69 -23.80 -6.07
CA GLY A 129 24.80 -25.24 -5.78
C GLY A 129 24.89 -25.57 -4.29
N CYS A 130 24.21 -24.81 -3.43
CA CYS A 130 24.17 -25.02 -1.99
C CYS A 130 23.63 -26.42 -1.65
N LYS A 131 24.40 -27.22 -0.91
CA LYS A 131 24.06 -28.60 -0.52
C LYS A 131 23.97 -28.80 0.99
N CYS A 132 24.40 -27.82 1.77
CA CYS A 132 24.34 -27.88 3.23
C CYS A 132 22.93 -27.55 3.77
N PRO A 133 22.64 -27.84 5.04
CA PRO A 133 21.39 -27.43 5.68
C PRO A 133 21.18 -25.91 5.62
N VAL A 134 19.95 -25.49 5.34
CA VAL A 134 19.57 -24.08 5.26
C VAL A 134 18.50 -23.78 6.30
N TYR A 135 18.75 -22.75 7.09
CA TYR A 135 17.82 -22.20 8.08
C TYR A 135 17.36 -20.82 7.66
N ARG A 136 16.25 -20.36 8.21
CA ARG A 136 15.61 -19.10 7.87
C ARG A 136 15.54 -18.18 9.08
N LEU A 137 16.15 -17.00 8.94
CA LEU A 137 15.92 -15.87 9.83
C LEU A 137 14.66 -15.13 9.37
N TRP A 138 13.63 -15.10 10.23
CA TRP A 138 12.38 -14.41 9.93
C TRP A 138 12.13 -13.33 10.97
N ILE A 139 12.37 -12.07 10.60
CA ILE A 139 12.29 -10.91 11.49
C ILE A 139 11.54 -9.76 10.83
N SER A 140 10.86 -8.94 11.63
CA SER A 140 10.08 -7.77 11.18
C SER A 140 10.79 -6.44 11.43
N SER A 141 11.96 -6.45 12.07
CA SER A 141 12.80 -5.26 12.25
C SER A 141 14.28 -5.63 12.29
N LEU A 142 15.13 -4.62 12.08
CA LEU A 142 16.59 -4.76 12.09
C LEU A 142 17.22 -4.26 13.39
N THR A 143 16.44 -4.12 14.46
CA THR A 143 16.98 -3.80 15.77
C THR A 143 17.88 -4.93 16.29
N GLU A 144 18.86 -4.61 17.12
CA GLU A 144 19.74 -5.61 17.71
C GLU A 144 18.95 -6.69 18.45
N GLU A 145 17.91 -6.29 19.21
CA GLU A 145 17.03 -7.22 19.92
C GLU A 145 16.34 -8.19 18.97
N ALA A 146 15.72 -7.68 17.89
CA ALA A 146 15.02 -8.52 16.92
C ALA A 146 15.95 -9.50 16.20
N ILE A 147 17.16 -9.07 15.84
CA ILE A 147 18.15 -9.93 15.21
C ILE A 147 18.59 -11.02 16.19
N ARG A 148 18.92 -10.69 17.45
CA ARG A 148 19.32 -11.67 18.47
C ARG A 148 18.22 -12.69 18.74
N GLU A 149 16.99 -12.24 18.92
CA GLU A 149 15.83 -13.10 19.13
C GLU A 149 15.59 -14.02 17.92
N GLY A 150 15.70 -13.47 16.70
CA GLY A 150 15.55 -14.24 15.46
C GLY A 150 16.59 -15.33 15.30
N PHE A 151 17.86 -15.08 15.67
CA PHE A 151 18.91 -16.10 15.64
C PHE A 151 18.76 -17.16 16.72
N GLN A 152 18.07 -16.88 17.81
CA GLN A 152 17.71 -17.88 18.82
C GLN A 152 16.55 -18.79 18.36
N HIS A 153 15.74 -18.34 17.39
CA HIS A 153 14.55 -19.02 16.91
C HIS A 153 14.57 -19.19 15.39
N LEU A 154 15.71 -19.61 14.84
CA LEU A 154 15.82 -19.93 13.42
C LEU A 154 14.81 -20.99 13.02
N LYS A 155 14.18 -20.82 11.88
CA LYS A 155 13.19 -21.74 11.33
C LYS A 155 13.81 -22.62 10.25
N GLU A 156 13.17 -23.76 9.98
CA GLU A 156 13.57 -24.61 8.86
C GLU A 156 13.23 -23.91 7.53
N GLN A 157 14.13 -23.99 6.55
CA GLN A 157 13.89 -23.45 5.21
C GLN A 157 12.68 -24.11 4.53
N SER A 158 12.42 -25.37 4.86
CA SER A 158 11.27 -26.15 4.35
C SER A 158 9.92 -25.57 4.72
N ASP A 159 9.80 -24.87 5.85
CA ASP A 159 8.56 -24.24 6.31
C ASP A 159 8.07 -23.16 5.33
N PHE A 160 8.97 -22.61 4.53
CA PHE A 160 8.71 -21.55 3.55
C PHE A 160 8.62 -22.05 2.11
N THR A 161 8.55 -23.36 1.88
CA THR A 161 8.50 -23.95 0.54
C THR A 161 7.27 -23.50 -0.24
N LYS A 162 6.11 -23.50 0.38
CA LYS A 162 4.87 -23.02 -0.26
C LYS A 162 4.94 -21.54 -0.65
N LEU A 163 5.54 -20.72 0.20
CA LEU A 163 5.75 -19.29 -0.08
C LEU A 163 6.67 -19.09 -1.30
N TYR A 164 7.75 -19.88 -1.38
CA TYR A 164 8.64 -19.89 -2.52
C TYR A 164 7.94 -20.36 -3.81
N GLU A 165 7.20 -21.47 -3.74
CA GLU A 165 6.47 -22.04 -4.89
C GLU A 165 5.43 -21.07 -5.44
N ALA A 166 4.72 -20.35 -4.56
CA ALA A 166 3.79 -19.29 -4.96
C ALA A 166 4.51 -18.15 -5.68
N GLY A 167 5.68 -17.72 -5.19
CA GLY A 167 6.52 -16.72 -5.84
C GLY A 167 7.04 -17.16 -7.20
N LEU A 168 7.54 -18.38 -7.29
CA LEU A 168 8.03 -18.98 -8.52
C LEU A 168 6.91 -19.12 -9.57
N SER A 169 5.76 -19.65 -9.18
CA SER A 169 4.60 -19.82 -10.07
C SER A 169 4.12 -18.48 -10.61
N ARG A 170 4.14 -17.45 -9.78
CA ARG A 170 3.80 -16.08 -10.22
C ARG A 170 4.82 -15.56 -11.22
N ALA A 171 6.13 -15.73 -10.98
CA ALA A 171 7.18 -15.31 -11.90
C ALA A 171 7.07 -16.01 -13.25
N ILE A 172 6.80 -17.32 -13.26
CA ILE A 172 6.60 -18.12 -14.46
C ILE A 172 5.35 -17.65 -15.23
N GLY A 173 4.25 -17.43 -14.55
CA GLY A 173 3.02 -16.95 -15.19
C GLY A 173 3.16 -15.56 -15.80
N ASP A 174 3.82 -14.66 -15.09
CA ASP A 174 4.11 -13.33 -15.60
C ASP A 174 5.08 -13.38 -16.80
N TRP A 175 6.05 -14.30 -16.82
CA TRP A 175 6.91 -14.54 -17.96
C TRP A 175 6.11 -15.08 -19.17
N LEU A 176 5.29 -16.12 -18.96
CA LEU A 176 4.49 -16.72 -20.03
C LEU A 176 3.56 -15.72 -20.69
N LEU A 177 2.79 -14.99 -19.89
CA LEU A 177 1.89 -13.97 -20.41
C LEU A 177 2.67 -12.79 -21.02
N GLY A 178 3.62 -12.25 -20.27
CA GLY A 178 4.36 -11.06 -20.69
C GLY A 178 5.14 -11.25 -21.97
N MET A 179 5.89 -12.34 -22.10
CA MET A 179 6.71 -12.62 -23.29
C MET A 179 5.84 -12.92 -24.52
N ASN A 180 4.85 -13.77 -24.37
CA ASN A 180 4.02 -14.19 -25.51
C ASN A 180 3.06 -13.08 -25.98
N ALA A 181 2.31 -12.49 -25.07
CA ALA A 181 1.35 -11.44 -25.41
C ALA A 181 2.06 -10.18 -25.93
N THR A 182 3.16 -9.77 -25.31
CA THR A 182 3.94 -8.60 -25.78
C THR A 182 4.43 -8.81 -27.21
N ARG A 183 5.00 -9.97 -27.54
CA ARG A 183 5.46 -10.26 -28.91
C ARG A 183 4.29 -10.34 -29.90
N LEU A 184 3.21 -11.02 -29.55
CA LEU A 184 2.03 -11.15 -30.40
C LEU A 184 1.46 -9.79 -30.78
N TYR A 185 1.18 -8.95 -29.79
CA TYR A 185 0.58 -7.62 -30.03
C TYR A 185 1.55 -6.67 -30.72
N THR A 186 2.83 -6.69 -30.36
CA THR A 186 3.86 -5.88 -31.02
C THR A 186 3.98 -6.25 -32.50
N LEU A 187 4.00 -7.55 -32.84
CA LEU A 187 4.15 -8.00 -34.22
C LEU A 187 2.91 -7.72 -35.07
N ARG A 188 1.72 -7.76 -34.47
CA ARG A 188 0.46 -7.51 -35.19
C ARG A 188 0.10 -6.05 -35.31
N TYR A 189 0.33 -5.27 -34.27
CA TYR A 189 -0.22 -3.92 -34.12
C TYR A 189 0.83 -2.86 -33.85
N GLY A 190 2.08 -3.24 -33.52
CA GLY A 190 3.15 -2.28 -33.26
C GLY A 190 3.53 -1.49 -34.52
N GLN A 191 3.39 -0.18 -34.45
CA GLN A 191 3.84 0.74 -35.49
C GLN A 191 5.22 1.31 -35.14
N ASN A 192 6.04 1.62 -36.15
CA ASN A 192 7.32 2.30 -35.97
C ASN A 192 8.27 1.67 -34.94
N ARG A 193 8.31 0.33 -34.85
CA ARG A 193 9.11 -0.46 -33.90
C ARG A 193 8.71 -0.24 -32.43
N GLN A 194 7.54 0.25 -32.16
CA GLN A 194 7.04 0.44 -30.82
C GLN A 194 6.67 -0.93 -30.20
N VAL A 195 7.24 -1.23 -29.03
CA VAL A 195 6.89 -2.42 -28.27
C VAL A 195 5.61 -2.19 -27.50
N LEU A 196 4.62 -3.01 -27.75
CA LEU A 196 3.35 -3.03 -27.02
C LEU A 196 3.45 -4.03 -25.85
N SER A 197 3.89 -3.55 -24.71
CA SER A 197 4.11 -4.39 -23.52
C SER A 197 2.79 -4.71 -22.82
N ILE A 198 2.55 -5.99 -22.63
CA ILE A 198 1.36 -6.52 -21.95
C ILE A 198 1.79 -7.28 -20.71
N GLY A 199 1.08 -7.08 -19.61
CA GLY A 199 1.32 -7.76 -18.36
C GLY A 199 0.05 -7.95 -17.55
N ARG A 200 0.04 -8.97 -16.71
CA ARG A 200 -1.10 -9.36 -15.87
C ARG A 200 -1.58 -8.26 -14.92
N VAL A 201 -0.67 -7.47 -14.38
CA VAL A 201 -0.97 -6.35 -13.46
C VAL A 201 -0.91 -5.01 -14.18
N GLN A 202 0.11 -4.82 -15.03
CA GLN A 202 0.35 -3.59 -15.76
C GLN A 202 -0.83 -3.19 -16.65
N THR A 203 -1.35 -4.12 -17.43
CA THR A 203 -2.41 -3.86 -18.40
C THR A 203 -3.75 -3.50 -17.74
N PRO A 204 -4.24 -4.22 -16.72
CA PRO A 204 -5.43 -3.81 -15.97
C PRO A 204 -5.27 -2.46 -15.27
N THR A 205 -4.08 -2.15 -14.76
CA THR A 205 -3.81 -0.84 -14.14
C THR A 205 -3.90 0.29 -15.17
N LEU A 206 -3.33 0.09 -16.35
CA LEU A 206 -3.48 1.05 -17.46
C LEU A 206 -4.94 1.21 -17.88
N ALA A 207 -5.69 0.12 -17.94
CA ALA A 207 -7.11 0.13 -18.28
C ALA A 207 -7.94 0.98 -17.31
N LEU A 208 -7.63 0.99 -16.02
CA LEU A 208 -8.30 1.88 -15.05
C LEU A 208 -8.16 3.34 -15.46
N ILE A 209 -6.95 3.76 -15.84
CA ILE A 209 -6.67 5.16 -16.22
C ILE A 209 -7.34 5.51 -17.56
N VAL A 210 -7.25 4.61 -18.55
CA VAL A 210 -7.88 4.81 -19.87
C VAL A 210 -9.40 4.88 -19.74
N ASN A 211 -10.01 3.99 -18.99
CA ASN A 211 -11.45 3.96 -18.78
C ASN A 211 -11.93 5.23 -18.03
N ARG A 212 -11.17 5.67 -17.03
CA ARG A 212 -11.47 6.92 -16.30
C ARG A 212 -11.45 8.13 -17.24
N GLN A 213 -10.49 8.20 -18.15
CA GLN A 213 -10.43 9.27 -19.12
C GLN A 213 -11.63 9.22 -20.07
N ALA A 214 -12.02 8.03 -20.54
CA ALA A 214 -13.21 7.86 -21.38
C ALA A 214 -14.50 8.28 -20.64
N GLU A 215 -14.64 7.96 -19.36
CA GLU A 215 -15.74 8.43 -18.52
C GLU A 215 -15.79 9.96 -18.41
N ILE A 216 -14.63 10.61 -18.29
CA ILE A 216 -14.52 12.07 -18.24
C ILE A 216 -14.90 12.68 -19.59
N ASP A 217 -14.35 12.16 -20.69
CA ASP A 217 -14.54 12.69 -22.04
C ASP A 217 -15.99 12.53 -22.53
N ASN A 218 -16.64 11.46 -22.15
CA ASN A 218 -18.03 11.15 -22.52
C ASN A 218 -19.07 11.68 -21.52
N PHE A 219 -18.62 12.32 -20.44
CA PHE A 219 -19.51 12.81 -19.40
C PHE A 219 -20.40 13.94 -19.94
N LYS A 220 -21.69 13.83 -19.67
CA LYS A 220 -22.67 14.87 -19.99
C LYS A 220 -23.18 15.50 -18.71
N PRO A 221 -22.82 16.75 -18.41
CA PRO A 221 -23.36 17.44 -17.23
C PRO A 221 -24.88 17.57 -17.30
N GLU A 222 -25.53 17.29 -16.19
CA GLU A 222 -26.96 17.45 -16.00
C GLU A 222 -27.22 18.45 -14.89
N PRO A 223 -28.16 19.40 -15.06
CA PRO A 223 -28.52 20.33 -14.02
C PRO A 223 -29.38 19.65 -12.97
N TYR A 224 -29.23 20.09 -11.73
CA TYR A 224 -30.12 19.76 -10.63
C TYR A 224 -30.26 20.96 -9.70
N TRP A 225 -31.31 20.96 -8.90
CA TRP A 225 -31.62 22.06 -8.00
C TRP A 225 -31.69 21.59 -6.56
N GLU A 226 -31.17 22.40 -5.65
CA GLU A 226 -31.21 22.16 -4.21
C GLU A 226 -31.98 23.29 -3.53
N LEU A 227 -33.01 22.92 -2.76
CA LEU A 227 -33.75 23.85 -1.94
C LEU A 227 -33.16 23.88 -0.53
N LYS A 228 -32.68 25.04 -0.13
CA LYS A 228 -32.14 25.31 1.21
C LYS A 228 -32.83 26.52 1.80
N THR A 229 -32.83 26.61 3.12
CA THR A 229 -33.31 27.80 3.82
C THR A 229 -32.40 28.15 4.97
N VAL A 230 -32.23 29.45 5.22
CA VAL A 230 -31.47 29.97 6.35
C VAL A 230 -32.45 30.44 7.43
N TYR A 231 -32.38 29.78 8.59
CA TYR A 231 -33.10 30.12 9.78
C TYR A 231 -32.13 30.30 10.96
N ARG A 232 -32.18 31.43 11.66
CA ARG A 232 -31.26 31.78 12.74
C ARG A 232 -29.79 31.56 12.35
N ASN A 233 -29.40 32.10 11.20
CA ASN A 233 -28.06 31.98 10.61
C ASN A 233 -27.57 30.54 10.38
N THR A 234 -28.48 29.58 10.35
CA THR A 234 -28.17 28.16 10.10
C THR A 234 -28.85 27.71 8.81
N THR A 235 -28.11 27.02 7.95
CA THR A 235 -28.59 26.54 6.66
C THR A 235 -29.23 25.15 6.81
N PHE A 236 -30.50 25.05 6.52
CA PHE A 236 -31.25 23.79 6.48
C PHE A 236 -31.45 23.34 5.04
N SER A 237 -31.25 22.06 4.78
CA SER A 237 -31.52 21.46 3.47
C SER A 237 -32.84 20.70 3.48
N VAL A 238 -33.58 20.75 2.36
CA VAL A 238 -34.82 19.97 2.21
C VAL A 238 -34.52 18.47 2.30
N THR A 239 -35.36 17.74 3.01
CA THR A 239 -35.15 16.28 3.22
C THR A 239 -35.42 15.45 1.97
N LYS A 240 -36.20 15.98 1.02
CA LYS A 240 -36.48 15.34 -0.28
C LYS A 240 -35.20 15.14 -1.12
N GLY A 241 -34.17 15.97 -0.91
CA GLY A 241 -32.94 15.93 -1.65
C GLY A 241 -32.97 16.82 -2.90
N LYS A 242 -32.34 16.36 -3.97
CA LYS A 242 -32.16 17.10 -5.22
C LYS A 242 -33.40 17.05 -6.10
N PHE A 243 -33.71 18.15 -6.77
CA PHE A 243 -34.72 18.20 -7.82
C PHE A 243 -34.05 18.05 -9.18
N THR A 244 -34.59 17.20 -10.03
CA THR A 244 -34.12 17.00 -11.40
C THR A 244 -34.82 17.92 -12.40
N LYS A 245 -35.93 18.53 -11.99
CA LYS A 245 -36.71 19.49 -12.76
C LYS A 245 -36.80 20.81 -12.03
N LYS A 246 -36.50 21.90 -12.74
CA LYS A 246 -36.52 23.26 -12.20
C LYS A 246 -37.90 23.64 -11.69
N GLU A 247 -38.93 23.33 -12.46
CA GLU A 247 -40.32 23.66 -12.15
C GLU A 247 -40.78 23.04 -10.83
N GLU A 248 -40.33 21.81 -10.54
CA GLU A 248 -40.65 21.16 -9.27
C GLU A 248 -39.99 21.88 -8.08
N GLY A 249 -38.71 22.26 -8.23
CA GLY A 249 -37.96 23.04 -7.23
C GLY A 249 -38.59 24.42 -7.01
N GLU A 250 -39.03 25.11 -8.05
CA GLU A 250 -39.70 26.40 -7.98
C GLU A 250 -41.07 26.29 -7.29
N ALA A 251 -41.82 25.23 -7.57
CA ALA A 251 -43.08 24.98 -6.88
C ALA A 251 -42.91 24.80 -5.36
N PHE A 252 -41.88 24.06 -4.95
CA PHE A 252 -41.54 23.91 -3.53
C PHE A 252 -41.06 25.23 -2.91
N LEU A 253 -40.26 26.01 -3.65
CA LEU A 253 -39.77 27.31 -3.21
C LEU A 253 -40.96 28.28 -2.94
N GLU A 254 -41.95 28.33 -3.82
CA GLU A 254 -43.14 29.18 -3.64
C GLU A 254 -43.98 28.77 -2.38
N ILE A 255 -44.09 27.48 -2.11
CA ILE A 255 -44.78 26.99 -0.90
C ILE A 255 -44.06 27.51 0.35
N VAL A 256 -42.71 27.46 0.39
CA VAL A 256 -41.95 27.79 1.60
C VAL A 256 -41.70 29.29 1.79
N ARG A 257 -41.82 30.11 0.75
CA ARG A 257 -41.62 31.57 0.84
C ARG A 257 -42.61 32.29 1.70
N GLN A 258 -43.84 31.78 1.77
CA GLN A 258 -44.97 32.51 2.32
C GLN A 258 -45.28 32.17 3.78
N LYS A 259 -44.56 31.22 4.35
CA LYS A 259 -44.82 30.72 5.72
C LYS A 259 -43.57 30.74 6.55
N GLU A 260 -43.71 30.77 7.86
CA GLU A 260 -42.60 30.69 8.80
C GLU A 260 -42.03 29.29 8.88
N PHE A 261 -40.73 29.23 9.20
CA PHE A 261 -40.04 28.00 9.52
C PHE A 261 -40.32 27.62 10.97
N THR A 262 -40.64 26.35 11.22
CA THR A 262 -40.89 25.83 12.56
C THR A 262 -39.96 24.66 12.84
N VAL A 263 -39.30 24.68 13.97
CA VAL A 263 -38.50 23.54 14.46
C VAL A 263 -39.44 22.45 14.96
N THR A 264 -39.39 21.29 14.33
CA THR A 264 -40.30 20.18 14.63
C THR A 264 -39.71 19.17 15.60
N ASP A 265 -38.40 18.92 15.51
CA ASP A 265 -37.72 17.99 16.40
C ASP A 265 -36.23 18.29 16.52
N ILE A 266 -35.65 17.90 17.66
CA ILE A 266 -34.21 18.03 17.94
C ILE A 266 -33.79 16.72 18.57
N SER A 267 -32.77 16.11 18.01
CA SER A 267 -32.16 14.90 18.56
C SER A 267 -30.64 15.07 18.69
N GLU A 268 -30.12 14.62 19.81
CA GLU A 268 -28.67 14.59 20.08
C GLU A 268 -28.24 13.15 20.24
N LYS A 269 -27.18 12.80 19.53
CA LYS A 269 -26.56 11.47 19.59
C LYS A 269 -25.08 11.59 19.93
N LYS A 270 -24.71 11.04 21.08
CA LYS A 270 -23.31 10.88 21.45
C LYS A 270 -22.69 9.70 20.73
N GLY A 271 -21.49 9.87 20.24
CA GLY A 271 -20.73 8.86 19.51
C GLY A 271 -19.25 8.93 19.77
N LYS A 272 -18.55 8.02 19.15
CA LYS A 272 -17.08 7.95 19.22
C LYS A 272 -16.50 7.89 17.82
N GLU A 273 -15.41 8.61 17.59
CA GLU A 273 -14.56 8.45 16.43
C GLU A 273 -13.29 7.74 16.84
N TYR A 274 -12.99 6.70 16.11
CA TYR A 274 -11.81 5.90 16.35
C TYR A 274 -10.57 6.48 15.66
N ALA A 275 -9.41 6.26 16.27
CA ALA A 275 -8.15 6.62 15.65
C ALA A 275 -8.00 5.94 14.27
N PRO A 276 -7.32 6.58 13.31
CA PRO A 276 -6.99 5.95 12.05
C PRO A 276 -6.22 4.67 12.30
N ARG A 277 -6.41 3.67 11.44
CA ARG A 277 -5.64 2.42 11.52
C ARG A 277 -4.16 2.69 11.31
N LEU A 278 -3.32 1.80 11.85
CA LEU A 278 -1.91 1.79 11.53
C LEU A 278 -1.67 1.64 10.03
N PHE A 279 -0.46 1.95 9.57
CA PHE A 279 -0.14 1.88 8.16
C PHE A 279 0.23 0.46 7.72
N ASP A 280 -0.37 0.03 6.62
CA ASP A 280 0.26 -0.86 5.66
C ASP A 280 1.00 -0.03 4.58
N LEU A 281 1.67 -0.68 3.64
CA LEU A 281 2.42 0.05 2.62
C LEU A 281 1.50 0.92 1.75
N THR A 282 0.36 0.38 1.32
CA THR A 282 -0.56 1.11 0.42
C THR A 282 -1.12 2.36 1.10
N SER A 283 -1.59 2.27 2.33
CA SER A 283 -2.13 3.42 3.06
C SER A 283 -1.07 4.48 3.35
N LEU A 284 0.19 4.07 3.59
CA LEU A 284 1.30 5.00 3.74
C LEU A 284 1.61 5.73 2.42
N GLN A 285 1.65 5.01 1.30
CA GLN A 285 1.85 5.61 -0.02
C GLN A 285 0.73 6.60 -0.39
N VAL A 286 -0.51 6.24 -0.10
CA VAL A 286 -1.68 7.12 -0.29
C VAL A 286 -1.54 8.40 0.53
N GLU A 287 -1.23 8.30 1.81
CA GLU A 287 -1.10 9.44 2.71
C GLU A 287 0.06 10.36 2.30
N CYS A 288 1.22 9.79 1.96
CA CYS A 288 2.38 10.55 1.49
C CYS A 288 2.11 11.27 0.16
N ASN A 289 1.39 10.64 -0.76
CA ASN A 289 1.02 11.28 -2.02
C ASN A 289 0.06 12.45 -1.80
N LYS A 290 -0.95 12.28 -0.93
CA LYS A 290 -1.90 13.35 -0.59
C LYS A 290 -1.22 14.55 0.08
N LYS A 291 -0.39 14.30 1.09
CA LYS A 291 0.22 15.37 1.90
C LYS A 291 1.44 16.01 1.29
N PHE A 292 2.29 15.22 0.64
CA PHE A 292 3.61 15.66 0.19
C PHE A 292 3.81 15.57 -1.32
N ALA A 293 2.83 15.07 -2.05
CA ALA A 293 2.92 14.75 -3.48
C ALA A 293 4.06 13.75 -3.82
N PHE A 294 4.47 12.92 -2.85
CA PHE A 294 5.43 11.85 -3.12
C PHE A 294 4.80 10.79 -4.02
N THR A 295 5.60 10.26 -4.94
CA THR A 295 5.18 9.11 -5.73
C THR A 295 5.11 7.85 -4.84
N ALA A 296 4.41 6.83 -5.32
CA ALA A 296 4.39 5.54 -4.64
C ALA A 296 5.81 4.95 -4.50
N ASP A 297 6.64 5.13 -5.53
CA ASP A 297 8.04 4.67 -5.55
C ASP A 297 8.92 5.46 -4.59
N ASP A 298 8.78 6.80 -4.55
CA ASP A 298 9.51 7.64 -3.58
C ASP A 298 9.17 7.23 -2.14
N THR A 299 7.89 7.03 -1.84
CA THR A 299 7.46 6.60 -0.51
C THR A 299 8.03 5.24 -0.15
N LEU A 300 8.00 4.28 -1.08
CA LEU A 300 8.60 2.96 -0.85
C LEU A 300 10.10 3.05 -0.57
N LYS A 301 10.85 3.85 -1.33
CA LYS A 301 12.28 4.08 -1.09
C LYS A 301 12.56 4.72 0.26
N LEU A 302 11.74 5.72 0.64
CA LEU A 302 11.89 6.42 1.92
C LEU A 302 11.61 5.49 3.11
N ILE A 303 10.51 4.75 3.09
CA ILE A 303 10.18 3.82 4.17
C ILE A 303 11.15 2.63 4.23
N GLN A 304 11.66 2.17 3.09
CA GLN A 304 12.71 1.16 3.04
C GLN A 304 14.01 1.68 3.69
N SER A 305 14.39 2.93 3.42
CA SER A 305 15.53 3.59 4.07
C SER A 305 15.33 3.69 5.59
N LEU A 306 14.14 4.06 6.06
CA LEU A 306 13.83 4.10 7.49
C LEU A 306 13.90 2.73 8.16
N TYR A 307 13.48 1.69 7.48
CA TYR A 307 13.65 0.31 7.93
C TYR A 307 15.14 -0.06 8.04
N GLU A 308 15.94 0.22 7.03
CA GLU A 308 17.38 -0.03 7.01
C GLU A 308 18.13 0.80 8.06
N LYS A 309 17.62 1.99 8.43
CA LYS A 309 18.09 2.81 9.55
C LYS A 309 17.57 2.35 10.92
N LYS A 310 16.85 1.24 10.98
CA LYS A 310 16.30 0.59 12.19
C LYS A 310 15.22 1.39 12.93
N VAL A 311 14.73 2.46 12.37
CA VAL A 311 13.76 3.35 13.06
C VAL A 311 12.31 2.98 12.82
N THR A 312 12.03 2.16 11.79
CA THR A 312 10.72 1.59 11.51
C THR A 312 10.81 0.09 11.23
N THR A 313 9.69 -0.60 11.32
CA THR A 313 9.57 -2.02 10.99
C THR A 313 9.49 -2.26 9.49
N TYR A 314 9.49 -3.52 9.06
CA TYR A 314 9.49 -3.93 7.67
C TYR A 314 8.31 -3.31 6.89
N PRO A 315 8.57 -2.67 5.74
CA PRO A 315 7.57 -1.81 5.11
C PRO A 315 6.64 -2.49 4.11
N ARG A 316 7.02 -3.67 3.58
CA ARG A 316 6.25 -4.32 2.49
C ARG A 316 5.15 -5.20 3.03
N VAL A 317 4.24 -4.62 3.77
CA VAL A 317 3.17 -5.29 4.50
C VAL A 317 1.80 -4.90 3.96
N ASP A 318 0.84 -5.80 4.11
CA ASP A 318 -0.54 -5.68 3.62
C ASP A 318 -1.58 -5.64 4.75
N THR A 319 -1.13 -5.56 6.00
CA THR A 319 -2.00 -5.46 7.18
C THR A 319 -1.82 -4.15 7.93
N THR A 320 -2.89 -3.70 8.55
CA THR A 320 -2.94 -2.53 9.44
C THR A 320 -3.00 -2.93 10.92
N PHE A 321 -2.81 -4.21 11.23
CA PHE A 321 -2.92 -4.75 12.57
C PHE A 321 -1.56 -5.16 13.14
N LEU A 322 -1.49 -5.22 14.46
CA LEU A 322 -0.38 -5.78 15.22
C LEU A 322 -0.75 -7.17 15.74
N SER A 323 0.25 -8.03 15.86
CA SER A 323 0.13 -9.30 16.58
C SER A 323 0.26 -9.10 18.10
N ASP A 324 -0.26 -10.03 18.88
CA ASP A 324 -0.32 -9.92 20.34
C ASP A 324 1.07 -9.87 21.01
N ASP A 325 2.09 -10.46 20.37
CA ASP A 325 3.48 -10.45 20.84
C ASP A 325 4.12 -9.05 20.81
N ILE A 326 3.57 -8.14 20.03
CA ILE A 326 4.02 -6.74 19.98
C ILE A 326 3.53 -5.95 21.20
N TYR A 327 2.38 -6.33 21.79
CA TYR A 327 1.80 -5.58 22.89
C TYR A 327 2.76 -5.34 24.09
N PRO A 328 3.52 -6.32 24.57
CA PRO A 328 4.48 -6.10 25.66
C PRO A 328 5.63 -5.14 25.28
N LYS A 329 5.91 -4.98 24.00
CA LYS A 329 7.00 -4.13 23.49
C LYS A 329 6.58 -2.66 23.32
N VAL A 330 5.27 -2.37 23.32
CA VAL A 330 4.73 -1.01 23.08
C VAL A 330 5.26 0.03 24.06
N PRO A 331 5.32 -0.20 25.39
CA PRO A 331 5.86 0.78 26.33
C PRO A 331 7.31 1.17 26.02
N ASN A 332 8.16 0.20 25.69
CA ASN A 332 9.56 0.47 25.35
C ASN A 332 9.66 1.24 24.03
N THR A 333 8.86 0.90 23.05
CA THR A 333 8.80 1.64 21.77
C THR A 333 8.39 3.10 22.00
N LEU A 334 7.33 3.35 22.76
CA LEU A 334 6.87 4.70 23.08
C LEU A 334 7.93 5.49 23.85
N ASN A 335 8.62 4.86 24.80
CA ASN A 335 9.68 5.49 25.58
C ASN A 335 10.89 5.90 24.72
N GLY A 336 11.17 5.15 23.66
CA GLY A 336 12.24 5.45 22.71
C GLY A 336 11.93 6.59 21.74
N LEU A 337 10.69 7.04 21.65
CA LEU A 337 10.26 8.15 20.78
C LEU A 337 10.55 9.50 21.43
N VAL A 338 11.84 9.81 21.64
CA VAL A 338 12.31 10.94 22.44
C VAL A 338 11.86 12.31 21.93
N ASP A 339 11.65 12.46 20.63
CA ASP A 339 11.17 13.71 20.03
C ASP A 339 9.65 13.93 20.20
N TYR A 340 8.94 12.92 20.76
CA TYR A 340 7.48 12.91 20.94
C TYR A 340 7.06 12.76 22.40
N ILE A 341 7.94 13.10 23.33
CA ILE A 341 7.71 12.96 24.79
C ILE A 341 6.40 13.62 25.22
N ASP A 342 6.08 14.79 24.70
CA ASP A 342 4.85 15.50 25.02
C ASP A 342 3.59 14.69 24.71
N LEU A 343 3.65 13.82 23.72
CA LEU A 343 2.55 12.93 23.32
C LEU A 343 2.60 11.57 24.02
N THR A 344 3.78 11.04 24.30
CA THR A 344 3.94 9.69 24.88
C THR A 344 3.88 9.66 26.39
N ALA A 345 4.24 10.75 27.08
CA ALA A 345 4.31 10.79 28.53
C ALA A 345 2.99 10.44 29.24
N SER A 346 1.87 10.87 28.70
CA SER A 346 0.55 10.56 29.26
C SER A 346 0.20 9.08 29.12
N LEU A 347 0.59 8.44 28.01
CA LEU A 347 0.36 7.02 27.76
C LEU A 347 1.20 6.13 28.68
N LEU A 348 2.45 6.54 28.97
CA LEU A 348 3.38 5.78 29.81
C LEU A 348 3.04 5.83 31.31
N LYS A 349 2.19 6.76 31.74
CA LYS A 349 1.71 6.88 33.14
C LYS A 349 0.62 5.85 33.50
N ALA A 350 0.03 5.22 32.52
CA ALA A 350 -1.06 4.26 32.70
C ALA A 350 -0.80 2.98 31.91
N LYS A 351 -1.62 1.96 32.17
CA LYS A 351 -1.58 0.72 31.37
C LYS A 351 -1.99 1.04 29.93
N ILE A 352 -1.13 0.65 28.98
CA ILE A 352 -1.41 0.81 27.56
C ILE A 352 -2.68 0.03 27.18
N ARG A 353 -3.58 0.68 26.48
CA ARG A 353 -4.82 0.09 25.98
C ARG A 353 -4.53 -1.00 24.95
N LYS A 354 -5.07 -2.20 25.16
CA LYS A 354 -5.07 -3.28 24.17
C LYS A 354 -6.41 -3.32 23.47
N ASP A 355 -6.49 -2.80 22.25
CA ASP A 355 -7.71 -2.72 21.47
C ASP A 355 -7.69 -3.75 20.34
N LYS A 356 -8.80 -4.48 20.14
CA LYS A 356 -8.94 -5.45 19.03
C LYS A 356 -8.89 -4.80 17.64
N ARG A 357 -9.10 -3.49 17.55
CA ARG A 357 -8.93 -2.73 16.31
C ARG A 357 -7.46 -2.51 15.94
N VAL A 358 -6.55 -2.73 16.90
CA VAL A 358 -5.10 -2.61 16.74
C VAL A 358 -4.43 -3.98 16.77
N PHE A 359 -4.82 -4.85 17.72
CA PHE A 359 -4.23 -6.17 17.93
C PHE A 359 -5.21 -7.26 17.49
N ASP A 360 -4.88 -7.95 16.41
CA ASP A 360 -5.64 -9.09 15.91
C ASP A 360 -4.71 -10.05 15.15
N ASN A 361 -4.35 -11.16 15.78
CA ASN A 361 -3.47 -12.17 15.18
C ASN A 361 -4.05 -12.76 13.88
N SER A 362 -5.37 -12.83 13.74
CA SER A 362 -6.01 -13.39 12.54
C SER A 362 -5.85 -12.49 11.30
N LYS A 363 -5.46 -11.22 11.50
CA LYS A 363 -5.23 -10.22 10.45
C LYS A 363 -3.75 -9.99 10.16
N VAL A 364 -2.86 -10.70 10.84
CA VAL A 364 -1.40 -10.64 10.63
C VAL A 364 -0.96 -11.97 10.01
N THR A 365 -0.39 -11.91 8.82
CA THR A 365 0.14 -13.09 8.11
C THR A 365 1.65 -13.21 8.32
N ASP A 366 2.42 -12.58 7.45
CA ASP A 366 3.89 -12.63 7.49
C ASP A 366 4.48 -11.59 8.43
N HIS A 367 3.93 -10.37 8.39
CA HIS A 367 4.37 -9.23 9.19
C HIS A 367 3.17 -8.43 9.71
N HIS A 368 3.37 -7.73 10.82
CA HIS A 368 2.43 -6.74 11.34
C HIS A 368 2.52 -5.40 10.59
N ALA A 369 1.63 -4.46 10.90
CA ALA A 369 1.63 -3.10 10.36
C ALA A 369 2.98 -2.38 10.57
N ILE A 370 3.22 -1.34 9.77
CA ILE A 370 4.42 -0.50 9.87
C ILE A 370 4.31 0.37 11.13
N ILE A 371 5.27 0.21 12.04
CA ILE A 371 5.35 0.96 13.29
C ILE A 371 6.79 1.44 13.53
N PRO A 372 7.01 2.45 14.39
CA PRO A 372 8.36 2.79 14.84
C PRO A 372 8.91 1.66 15.73
N THR A 373 10.23 1.56 15.78
CA THR A 373 10.93 0.58 16.61
C THR A 373 11.27 1.09 18.02
N GLY A 374 11.22 2.41 18.23
CA GLY A 374 11.70 3.06 19.44
C GLY A 374 13.20 3.41 19.42
N VAL A 375 13.91 3.03 18.37
CA VAL A 375 15.28 3.51 18.15
C VAL A 375 15.22 5.02 17.84
N PRO A 376 16.01 5.88 18.52
CA PRO A 376 16.02 7.31 18.26
C PRO A 376 16.37 7.61 16.80
N ALA A 377 15.54 8.41 16.15
CA ALA A 377 15.73 8.78 14.76
C ALA A 377 16.81 9.88 14.65
N ARG A 378 17.96 9.51 14.07
CA ARG A 378 19.09 10.41 13.83
C ARG A 378 19.47 10.37 12.35
N ASN A 379 20.01 11.48 11.85
CA ASN A 379 20.51 11.56 10.47
C ASN A 379 19.47 11.22 9.40
N LEU A 380 18.22 11.61 9.62
CA LEU A 380 17.15 11.50 8.62
C LEU A 380 17.20 12.69 7.67
N THR A 381 16.97 12.45 6.39
CA THR A 381 16.67 13.52 5.43
C THR A 381 15.31 14.14 5.74
N ASP A 382 15.03 15.32 5.20
CA ASP A 382 13.74 15.99 5.40
C ASP A 382 12.56 15.13 4.92
N ASN A 383 12.71 14.46 3.81
CA ASN A 383 11.68 13.57 3.27
C ASN A 383 11.51 12.31 4.11
N GLU A 384 12.60 11.71 4.58
CA GLU A 384 12.53 10.59 5.53
C GLU A 384 11.84 11.00 6.83
N ARG A 385 12.13 12.20 7.34
CA ARG A 385 11.51 12.73 8.56
C ARG A 385 10.00 12.91 8.40
N LYS A 386 9.54 13.39 7.25
CA LYS A 386 8.10 13.51 6.94
C LYS A 386 7.39 12.15 7.01
N VAL A 387 7.97 11.12 6.40
CA VAL A 387 7.41 9.77 6.41
C VAL A 387 7.46 9.16 7.81
N TYR A 388 8.58 9.32 8.52
CA TYR A 388 8.76 8.88 9.89
C TYR A 388 7.72 9.51 10.84
N ASP A 389 7.50 10.81 10.74
CA ASP A 389 6.51 11.54 11.54
C ASP A 389 5.08 11.00 11.33
N LEU A 390 4.70 10.69 10.10
CA LEU A 390 3.41 10.05 9.81
C LEU A 390 3.27 8.70 10.53
N VAL A 391 4.29 7.85 10.43
CA VAL A 391 4.29 6.51 11.05
C VAL A 391 4.22 6.61 12.57
N VAL A 392 5.03 7.48 13.17
CA VAL A 392 5.08 7.67 14.63
C VAL A 392 3.76 8.20 15.16
N ARG A 393 3.20 9.25 14.56
CA ARG A 393 1.92 9.83 15.01
C ARG A 393 0.77 8.86 14.89
N ARG A 394 0.72 8.08 13.80
CA ARG A 394 -0.28 7.04 13.60
C ARG A 394 -0.19 5.96 14.69
N PHE A 395 1.02 5.56 15.06
CA PHE A 395 1.28 4.61 16.13
C PHE A 395 0.87 5.16 17.51
N ILE A 396 1.27 6.37 17.85
CA ILE A 396 0.91 7.01 19.14
C ILE A 396 -0.62 7.14 19.25
N ALA A 397 -1.28 7.63 18.20
CA ALA A 397 -2.72 7.84 18.17
C ALA A 397 -3.52 6.55 18.42
N ALA A 398 -3.00 5.39 18.00
CA ALA A 398 -3.64 4.10 18.21
C ALA A 398 -3.85 3.75 19.70
N PHE A 399 -3.07 4.33 20.59
CA PHE A 399 -3.13 4.09 22.04
C PHE A 399 -3.82 5.21 22.84
N TYR A 400 -4.17 6.29 22.17
CA TYR A 400 -4.95 7.38 22.77
C TYR A 400 -6.42 6.97 22.93
N PRO A 401 -7.18 7.63 23.84
CA PRO A 401 -8.62 7.44 23.93
C PRO A 401 -9.33 7.79 22.62
N ASP A 402 -10.49 7.20 22.40
CA ASP A 402 -11.35 7.57 21.29
C ASP A 402 -11.77 9.06 21.39
N CYS A 403 -11.99 9.69 20.25
CA CYS A 403 -12.56 11.03 20.20
C CYS A 403 -14.07 10.91 20.50
N GLU A 404 -14.55 11.62 21.53
CA GLU A 404 -15.96 11.68 21.86
C GLU A 404 -16.62 12.86 21.14
N ILE A 405 -17.70 12.58 20.43
CA ILE A 405 -18.46 13.54 19.64
C ILE A 405 -19.93 13.56 20.04
N SER A 406 -20.58 14.70 19.84
CA SER A 406 -22.02 14.84 19.84
C SER A 406 -22.48 15.30 18.47
N THR A 407 -23.45 14.58 17.91
CA THR A 407 -24.10 14.94 16.65
C THR A 407 -25.52 15.38 16.96
N THR A 408 -25.84 16.64 16.66
CA THR A 408 -27.17 17.21 16.84
C THR A 408 -27.87 17.28 15.49
N THR A 409 -29.03 16.69 15.39
CA THR A 409 -29.90 16.79 14.21
C THR A 409 -31.13 17.62 14.55
N VAL A 410 -31.34 18.66 13.77
CA VAL A 410 -32.52 19.53 13.92
C VAL A 410 -33.41 19.36 12.69
N LEU A 411 -34.64 18.99 12.92
CA LEU A 411 -35.68 18.91 11.91
C LEU A 411 -36.54 20.16 11.95
N GLY A 412 -36.86 20.69 10.80
CA GLY A 412 -37.73 21.83 10.64
C GLY A 412 -38.74 21.60 9.55
N LYS A 413 -39.78 22.44 9.54
CA LYS A 413 -40.86 22.33 8.57
C LYS A 413 -41.36 23.71 8.17
N VAL A 414 -41.66 23.86 6.89
CA VAL A 414 -42.40 24.98 6.36
C VAL A 414 -43.58 24.41 5.57
N ASP A 415 -44.81 24.60 6.09
CA ASP A 415 -46.04 23.96 5.56
C ASP A 415 -45.88 22.42 5.47
N LYS A 416 -45.83 21.86 4.27
CA LYS A 416 -45.66 20.42 4.00
C LYS A 416 -44.21 20.01 3.70
N VAL A 417 -43.30 20.96 3.73
CA VAL A 417 -41.90 20.75 3.30
C VAL A 417 -41.00 20.58 4.51
N ASP A 418 -40.35 19.45 4.59
CA ASP A 418 -39.45 19.08 5.70
C ASP A 418 -38.01 19.48 5.37
N PHE A 419 -37.32 20.04 6.37
CA PHE A 419 -35.91 20.46 6.32
C PHE A 419 -35.11 19.80 7.44
N LYS A 420 -33.83 19.68 7.22
CA LYS A 420 -32.88 19.08 8.16
C LYS A 420 -31.54 19.82 8.16
N VAL A 421 -30.95 19.92 9.34
CA VAL A 421 -29.52 20.26 9.51
C VAL A 421 -28.90 19.32 10.53
N THR A 422 -27.64 19.03 10.35
CA THR A 422 -26.84 18.24 11.28
C THR A 422 -25.59 19.02 11.67
N GLY A 423 -25.35 19.15 12.96
CA GLY A 423 -24.13 19.74 13.50
C GLY A 423 -23.34 18.72 14.30
N LYS A 424 -22.02 18.89 14.33
CA LYS A 424 -21.10 18.01 15.03
C LYS A 424 -20.20 18.79 15.97
N GLN A 425 -20.15 18.37 17.22
CA GLN A 425 -19.30 18.93 18.25
C GLN A 425 -18.35 17.88 18.79
N ILE A 426 -17.08 18.24 18.91
CA ILE A 426 -16.07 17.42 19.61
C ILE A 426 -16.18 17.70 21.10
N LEU A 427 -16.54 16.68 21.89
CA LEU A 427 -16.65 16.77 23.34
C LEU A 427 -15.29 16.52 24.00
N LYS A 428 -14.59 15.47 23.55
CA LYS A 428 -13.21 15.17 23.98
C LYS A 428 -12.40 14.80 22.75
N PRO A 429 -11.30 15.48 22.48
CA PRO A 429 -10.53 15.27 21.26
C PRO A 429 -9.85 13.89 21.19
N GLY A 430 -9.50 13.27 22.33
CA GLY A 430 -8.85 11.96 22.35
C GLY A 430 -7.61 11.92 21.43
N TRP A 431 -7.56 10.95 20.55
CA TRP A 431 -6.44 10.75 19.62
C TRP A 431 -6.18 11.93 18.67
N ARG A 432 -7.15 12.81 18.46
CA ARG A 432 -7.00 13.96 17.54
C ARG A 432 -5.89 14.90 17.97
N VAL A 433 -5.58 14.98 19.26
CA VAL A 433 -4.50 15.83 19.78
C VAL A 433 -3.12 15.45 19.23
N VAL A 434 -2.93 14.20 18.81
CA VAL A 434 -1.67 13.70 18.26
C VAL A 434 -1.34 14.37 16.92
N PHE A 435 -2.36 14.73 16.15
CA PHE A 435 -2.19 15.29 14.80
C PHE A 435 -2.24 16.84 14.77
N GLY A 436 -2.59 17.49 15.87
CA GLY A 436 -2.70 18.95 15.96
C GLY A 436 -3.85 19.53 15.12
N ALA A 437 -3.74 20.81 14.76
CA ALA A 437 -4.79 21.53 14.04
C ALA A 437 -4.88 21.19 12.51
N GLU A 438 -4.01 20.37 11.99
CA GLU A 438 -3.86 20.12 10.55
C GLU A 438 -4.83 19.09 9.96
N GLN A 439 -5.74 18.55 10.74
CA GLN A 439 -6.72 17.59 10.24
C GLN A 439 -7.93 18.24 9.54
N LYS A 440 -7.68 19.04 8.53
CA LYS A 440 -8.67 19.20 7.46
C LYS A 440 -8.26 18.26 6.34
N ASP A 441 -8.97 17.14 6.21
CA ASP A 441 -8.89 16.32 5.01
C ASP A 441 -9.20 17.21 3.81
N SER A 442 -8.17 17.56 3.04
CA SER A 442 -8.31 18.41 1.85
C SER A 442 -9.15 17.76 0.74
N ASP A 443 -9.41 16.47 0.87
CA ASP A 443 -10.18 15.65 -0.09
C ASP A 443 -11.53 15.17 0.47
N ALA A 444 -11.90 15.55 1.70
CA ALA A 444 -13.25 15.31 2.19
C ALA A 444 -14.22 16.14 1.33
N GLU A 445 -15.20 15.48 0.73
CA GLU A 445 -16.35 16.20 0.15
C GLU A 445 -16.90 17.12 1.22
N PRO A 446 -17.34 18.35 0.86
CA PRO A 446 -17.94 19.25 1.82
C PRO A 446 -19.08 18.51 2.49
N SER A 447 -18.90 18.14 3.75
CA SER A 447 -20.00 17.57 4.52
C SER A 447 -21.04 18.67 4.72
N ASP A 448 -22.31 18.35 4.50
CA ASP A 448 -23.43 19.24 4.87
C ASP A 448 -23.56 19.36 6.42
N GLU A 449 -22.54 18.91 7.16
CA GLU A 449 -22.45 19.03 8.62
C GLU A 449 -21.90 20.40 8.98
N GLU A 450 -22.71 21.21 9.63
CA GLU A 450 -22.26 22.43 10.26
C GLU A 450 -21.50 22.12 11.57
N GLY A 451 -20.75 23.09 12.05
CA GLY A 451 -20.09 23.00 13.35
C GLY A 451 -21.10 22.93 14.52
N VAL A 452 -20.87 23.69 15.56
CA VAL A 452 -21.81 23.78 16.69
C VAL A 452 -23.05 24.56 16.24
N LEU A 453 -24.21 23.91 16.32
CA LEU A 453 -25.51 24.56 16.02
C LEU A 453 -25.92 25.49 17.17
N PRO A 454 -26.70 26.56 16.86
CA PRO A 454 -27.39 27.33 17.89
C PRO A 454 -28.34 26.45 18.73
N ASP A 455 -28.64 26.89 19.93
CA ASP A 455 -29.61 26.23 20.78
C ASP A 455 -31.04 26.48 20.22
N PHE A 456 -31.51 25.50 19.48
CA PHE A 456 -32.89 25.49 18.98
C PHE A 456 -33.84 24.92 20.03
N VAL A 457 -35.10 25.39 20.00
CA VAL A 457 -36.16 24.89 20.87
C VAL A 457 -37.25 24.25 20.00
N LYS A 458 -37.67 23.07 20.36
CA LYS A 458 -38.77 22.39 19.66
C LYS A 458 -40.04 23.24 19.71
N GLY A 459 -40.62 23.48 18.54
CA GLY A 459 -41.80 24.31 18.39
C GLY A 459 -41.55 25.80 18.17
N GLU A 460 -40.28 26.25 18.24
CA GLU A 460 -39.94 27.63 17.85
C GLU A 460 -40.22 27.86 16.36
N SER A 461 -40.65 29.07 16.04
CA SER A 461 -41.04 29.47 14.69
C SER A 461 -40.55 30.88 14.40
N GLY A 462 -40.27 31.18 13.14
CA GLY A 462 -39.86 32.51 12.75
C GLY A 462 -39.52 32.65 11.27
N PRO A 463 -39.11 33.86 10.88
CA PRO A 463 -38.77 34.17 9.51
C PRO A 463 -37.49 33.44 9.05
N HIS A 464 -37.47 33.05 7.80
CA HIS A 464 -36.36 32.36 7.17
C HIS A 464 -36.14 32.87 5.75
N LYS A 465 -35.02 32.49 5.13
CA LYS A 465 -34.63 32.89 3.77
C LYS A 465 -34.45 31.64 2.91
N PRO A 466 -35.48 31.17 2.20
CA PRO A 466 -35.33 30.03 1.30
C PRO A 466 -34.69 30.43 -0.02
N THR A 467 -33.87 29.55 -0.54
CA THR A 467 -33.19 29.68 -1.83
C THR A 467 -33.21 28.38 -2.60
N LEU A 468 -33.39 28.47 -3.91
CA LEU A 468 -33.25 27.35 -4.84
C LEU A 468 -31.97 27.55 -5.63
N GLY A 469 -30.96 26.74 -5.36
CA GLY A 469 -29.66 26.80 -6.04
C GLY A 469 -29.60 25.81 -7.20
N GLU A 470 -29.17 26.29 -8.38
CA GLU A 470 -28.87 25.44 -9.52
C GLU A 470 -27.44 24.93 -9.41
N LYS A 471 -27.26 23.62 -9.59
CA LYS A 471 -25.97 22.95 -9.66
C LYS A 471 -25.91 22.00 -10.85
N TRP A 472 -24.73 21.62 -11.24
CA TRP A 472 -24.50 20.68 -12.33
C TRP A 472 -23.71 19.48 -11.81
N THR A 473 -24.06 18.30 -12.29
CA THR A 473 -23.26 17.10 -12.05
C THR A 473 -21.85 17.30 -12.60
N GLN A 474 -20.87 16.75 -11.93
CA GLN A 474 -19.47 16.87 -12.31
C GLN A 474 -18.95 15.50 -12.79
N PRO A 475 -18.03 15.49 -13.77
CA PRO A 475 -17.38 14.25 -14.18
C PRO A 475 -16.52 13.69 -13.02
N PRO A 476 -16.22 12.39 -13.04
CA PRO A 476 -15.26 11.85 -12.10
C PRO A 476 -13.91 12.53 -12.25
N LYS A 477 -13.19 12.69 -11.15
CA LYS A 477 -11.85 13.29 -11.18
C LYS A 477 -10.84 12.32 -11.82
N PRO A 478 -9.82 12.83 -12.54
CA PRO A 478 -8.69 12.02 -12.96
C PRO A 478 -8.05 11.32 -11.76
N TYR A 479 -7.45 10.15 -11.99
CA TYR A 479 -6.68 9.49 -10.94
C TYR A 479 -5.46 10.33 -10.55
N THR A 480 -5.16 10.34 -9.26
CA THR A 480 -3.83 10.61 -8.71
C THR A 480 -3.16 9.27 -8.39
N GLU A 481 -1.87 9.25 -8.05
CA GLU A 481 -1.27 7.99 -7.58
C GLU A 481 -1.98 7.44 -6.34
N ALA A 482 -2.39 8.31 -5.40
CA ALA A 482 -3.16 7.92 -4.23
C ALA A 482 -4.48 7.21 -4.59
N THR A 483 -5.28 7.82 -5.46
CA THR A 483 -6.56 7.24 -5.87
C THR A 483 -6.41 6.03 -6.77
N LEU A 484 -5.36 5.97 -7.60
CA LEU A 484 -5.02 4.78 -8.38
C LEU A 484 -4.62 3.60 -7.49
N LEU A 485 -3.78 3.82 -6.48
CA LEU A 485 -3.41 2.79 -5.51
C LEU A 485 -4.63 2.23 -4.78
N ARG A 486 -5.59 3.09 -4.39
CA ARG A 486 -6.86 2.64 -3.79
C ARG A 486 -7.72 1.87 -4.78
N ALA A 487 -7.78 2.30 -6.04
CA ALA A 487 -8.50 1.56 -7.08
C ALA A 487 -7.88 0.18 -7.34
N MET A 488 -6.55 0.08 -7.35
CA MET A 488 -5.84 -1.20 -7.46
C MET A 488 -6.13 -2.10 -6.24
N GLU A 489 -6.15 -1.54 -5.04
CA GLU A 489 -6.43 -2.29 -3.81
C GLU A 489 -7.89 -2.80 -3.76
N THR A 490 -8.83 -2.02 -4.25
CA THR A 490 -10.27 -2.32 -4.19
C THR A 490 -10.84 -2.85 -5.50
N ALA A 491 -10.01 -3.21 -6.45
CA ALA A 491 -10.41 -3.63 -7.80
C ALA A 491 -11.43 -4.78 -7.81
N GLY A 492 -11.47 -5.61 -6.77
CA GLY A 492 -12.48 -6.66 -6.64
C GLY A 492 -13.92 -6.15 -6.60
N LYS A 493 -14.15 -4.88 -6.24
CA LYS A 493 -15.49 -4.28 -6.26
C LYS A 493 -16.00 -3.99 -7.68
N LEU A 494 -15.11 -4.00 -8.67
CA LEU A 494 -15.40 -3.74 -10.07
C LEU A 494 -15.66 -5.02 -10.88
N VAL A 495 -15.60 -6.18 -10.24
CA VAL A 495 -15.75 -7.49 -10.90
C VAL A 495 -17.16 -8.04 -10.66
N ASP A 496 -17.83 -8.44 -11.74
CA ASP A 496 -19.21 -8.95 -11.68
C ASP A 496 -19.31 -10.38 -11.14
N ASN A 497 -18.23 -11.15 -11.19
CA ASN A 497 -18.16 -12.53 -10.69
C ASN A 497 -17.86 -12.56 -9.19
N ASP A 498 -18.76 -13.14 -8.37
CA ASP A 498 -18.64 -13.17 -6.91
C ASP A 498 -17.40 -13.94 -6.40
N GLU A 499 -17.03 -15.05 -7.04
CA GLU A 499 -15.84 -15.82 -6.65
C GLU A 499 -14.54 -15.06 -6.91
N LEU A 500 -14.48 -14.35 -8.05
CA LEU A 500 -13.33 -13.53 -8.41
C LEU A 500 -13.28 -12.24 -7.58
N ARG A 501 -14.45 -11.69 -7.26
CA ARG A 501 -14.57 -10.55 -6.35
C ARG A 501 -14.00 -10.88 -4.97
N ASP A 502 -14.29 -12.06 -4.43
CA ASP A 502 -13.76 -12.49 -3.14
C ASP A 502 -12.24 -12.72 -3.17
N ALA A 503 -11.71 -13.28 -4.25
CA ALA A 503 -10.26 -13.42 -4.43
C ALA A 503 -9.54 -12.07 -4.52
N LEU A 504 -10.15 -11.07 -5.14
CA LEU A 504 -9.61 -9.71 -5.27
C LEU A 504 -9.83 -8.83 -4.04
N LYS A 505 -10.85 -9.10 -3.22
CA LYS A 505 -11.07 -8.37 -1.96
C LYS A 505 -9.86 -8.41 -1.03
N GLU A 506 -9.11 -9.51 -1.07
CA GLU A 506 -7.95 -9.69 -0.21
C GLU A 506 -6.65 -9.16 -0.81
N ASN A 507 -6.51 -9.11 -2.14
CA ASN A 507 -5.24 -8.79 -2.79
C ASN A 507 -5.29 -7.60 -3.78
N GLY A 508 -6.45 -7.27 -4.33
CA GLY A 508 -6.58 -6.24 -5.38
C GLY A 508 -5.82 -6.60 -6.66
N ILE A 509 -5.49 -5.58 -7.46
CA ILE A 509 -4.59 -5.68 -8.62
C ILE A 509 -3.15 -5.46 -8.14
N GLY A 510 -2.33 -6.49 -8.27
CA GLY A 510 -0.94 -6.46 -7.81
C GLY A 510 -0.80 -6.45 -6.28
N ARG A 511 0.40 -6.76 -5.81
CA ARG A 511 0.73 -6.69 -4.38
C ARG A 511 1.19 -5.30 -3.98
N PRO A 512 1.01 -4.91 -2.72
CA PRO A 512 1.51 -3.63 -2.21
C PRO A 512 2.97 -3.37 -2.59
N SER A 513 3.84 -4.38 -2.46
CA SER A 513 5.26 -4.29 -2.77
C SER A 513 5.60 -4.03 -4.24
N THR A 514 4.69 -4.34 -5.18
CA THR A 514 4.95 -4.24 -6.63
C THR A 514 4.19 -3.11 -7.33
N ARG A 515 3.16 -2.56 -6.70
CA ARG A 515 2.30 -1.53 -7.32
C ARG A 515 3.09 -0.28 -7.75
N ALA A 516 4.02 0.17 -6.91
CA ALA A 516 4.88 1.31 -7.26
C ALA A 516 5.69 1.07 -8.54
N ALA A 517 6.32 -0.10 -8.65
CA ALA A 517 7.10 -0.47 -9.84
C ALA A 517 6.22 -0.60 -11.10
N ILE A 518 4.98 -1.05 -10.94
CA ILE A 518 4.01 -1.11 -12.05
C ILE A 518 3.66 0.30 -12.55
N ILE A 519 3.36 1.22 -11.65
CA ILE A 519 3.06 2.62 -12.01
C ILE A 519 4.27 3.25 -12.71
N GLU A 520 5.48 3.08 -12.17
CA GLU A 520 6.71 3.56 -12.81
C GLU A 520 6.93 2.96 -14.20
N THR A 521 6.59 1.68 -14.38
CA THR A 521 6.68 1.03 -15.68
C THR A 521 5.74 1.65 -16.71
N LEU A 522 4.51 2.02 -16.31
CA LEU A 522 3.57 2.72 -17.20
C LEU A 522 4.12 4.07 -17.68
N PHE A 523 4.79 4.82 -16.80
CA PHE A 523 5.50 6.06 -17.19
C PHE A 523 6.67 5.78 -18.14
N LYS A 524 7.55 4.84 -17.79
CA LYS A 524 8.71 4.48 -18.62
C LYS A 524 8.35 4.00 -20.02
N ARG A 525 7.21 3.33 -20.15
CA ARG A 525 6.66 2.86 -21.42
C ARG A 525 5.89 3.94 -22.17
N ASN A 526 5.78 5.14 -21.62
CA ASN A 526 5.01 6.25 -22.18
C ASN A 526 3.54 5.90 -22.42
N TYR A 527 2.94 5.09 -21.54
CA TYR A 527 1.51 4.77 -21.58
C TYR A 527 0.67 5.76 -20.80
N ILE A 528 1.25 6.39 -19.79
CA ILE A 528 0.64 7.43 -18.99
C ILE A 528 1.56 8.62 -18.84
N ARG A 529 0.97 9.77 -18.57
CA ARG A 529 1.67 11.03 -18.25
C ARG A 529 1.06 11.66 -17.01
N LYS A 530 1.78 12.55 -16.40
CA LYS A 530 1.39 13.25 -15.18
C LYS A 530 1.33 14.76 -15.46
N GLU A 531 0.22 15.38 -15.06
CA GLU A 531 0.08 16.83 -15.02
C GLU A 531 -0.25 17.25 -13.58
N ARG A 532 0.68 17.96 -12.95
CA ARG A 532 0.63 18.22 -11.50
C ARG A 532 0.57 16.91 -10.73
N LYS A 533 -0.57 16.59 -10.11
CA LYS A 533 -0.79 15.31 -9.39
C LYS A 533 -1.70 14.33 -10.15
N ASN A 534 -2.28 14.75 -11.26
CA ASN A 534 -3.25 13.95 -12.02
C ASN A 534 -2.55 13.07 -13.06
N LEU A 535 -3.06 11.86 -13.23
CA LEU A 535 -2.59 10.86 -14.19
C LEU A 535 -3.53 10.83 -15.39
N PHE A 536 -2.94 10.87 -16.57
CA PHE A 536 -3.66 10.82 -17.85
C PHE A 536 -3.05 9.72 -18.73
N PRO A 537 -3.86 9.00 -19.52
CA PRO A 537 -3.31 8.13 -20.53
C PRO A 537 -2.70 8.95 -21.67
N THR A 538 -1.64 8.43 -22.28
CA THR A 538 -1.13 8.93 -23.55
C THR A 538 -1.92 8.33 -24.71
N ALA A 539 -1.76 8.87 -25.92
CA ALA A 539 -2.33 8.27 -27.13
C ALA A 539 -1.90 6.81 -27.28
N THR A 540 -0.63 6.50 -27.00
CA THR A 540 -0.10 5.14 -27.01
C THR A 540 -0.79 4.22 -25.99
N GLY A 541 -1.03 4.72 -24.78
CA GLY A 541 -1.73 3.95 -23.75
C GLY A 541 -3.18 3.66 -24.11
N VAL A 542 -3.89 4.63 -24.68
CA VAL A 542 -5.27 4.44 -25.17
C VAL A 542 -5.30 3.44 -26.30
N GLU A 543 -4.43 3.59 -27.32
CA GLU A 543 -4.34 2.68 -28.45
C GLU A 543 -4.04 1.24 -28.03
N LEU A 544 -3.16 1.04 -27.05
CA LEU A 544 -2.87 -0.28 -26.51
C LEU A 544 -4.11 -0.94 -25.92
N ILE A 545 -4.85 -0.24 -25.07
CA ILE A 545 -6.07 -0.78 -24.44
C ILE A 545 -7.15 -1.05 -25.49
N ASP A 546 -7.35 -0.15 -26.45
CA ASP A 546 -8.32 -0.33 -27.53
C ASP A 546 -7.98 -1.53 -28.44
N THR A 547 -6.68 -1.80 -28.63
CA THR A 547 -6.18 -2.91 -29.45
C THR A 547 -6.34 -4.26 -28.77
N ILE A 548 -6.34 -4.31 -27.41
CA ILE A 548 -6.48 -5.56 -26.67
C ILE A 548 -7.94 -6.04 -26.75
N GLN A 549 -8.15 -7.07 -27.55
CA GLN A 549 -9.48 -7.61 -27.83
C GLN A 549 -10.04 -8.51 -26.72
N GLU A 550 -9.15 -9.11 -25.92
CA GLU A 550 -9.58 -9.99 -24.83
C GLU A 550 -9.72 -9.22 -23.52
N GLU A 551 -10.95 -9.11 -23.03
CA GLU A 551 -11.30 -8.40 -21.80
C GLU A 551 -10.54 -8.91 -20.57
N LEU A 552 -10.26 -10.22 -20.47
CA LEU A 552 -9.50 -10.79 -19.33
C LEU A 552 -8.07 -10.24 -19.20
N ARG A 553 -7.45 -9.82 -20.30
CA ARG A 553 -6.09 -9.28 -20.27
C ARG A 553 -6.03 -7.84 -19.75
N LYS A 554 -7.08 -7.06 -19.97
CA LYS A 554 -7.23 -5.70 -19.50
C LYS A 554 -8.07 -5.56 -18.24
N SER A 555 -8.68 -6.64 -17.76
CA SER A 555 -9.54 -6.63 -16.58
C SER A 555 -8.81 -7.08 -15.32
N ALA A 556 -9.35 -6.69 -14.17
CA ALA A 556 -8.93 -7.19 -12.87
C ALA A 556 -9.18 -8.70 -12.68
N GLU A 557 -10.06 -9.30 -13.48
CA GLU A 557 -10.46 -10.70 -13.39
C GLU A 557 -9.29 -11.66 -13.61
N LEU A 558 -8.39 -11.35 -14.55
CA LEU A 558 -7.21 -12.16 -14.79
C LEU A 558 -6.34 -12.27 -13.52
N THR A 559 -6.15 -11.16 -12.82
CA THR A 559 -5.40 -11.15 -11.56
C THR A 559 -6.12 -11.97 -10.49
N GLY A 560 -7.45 -11.83 -10.37
CA GLY A 560 -8.25 -12.59 -9.41
C GLY A 560 -8.19 -14.10 -9.64
N LEU A 561 -8.33 -14.55 -10.88
CA LEU A 561 -8.20 -15.96 -11.27
C LEU A 561 -6.82 -16.52 -10.90
N TRP A 562 -5.78 -15.75 -11.17
CA TRP A 562 -4.42 -16.15 -10.90
C TRP A 562 -4.14 -16.26 -9.41
N GLU A 563 -4.50 -15.25 -8.63
CA GLU A 563 -4.32 -15.26 -7.17
C GLU A 563 -5.13 -16.38 -6.50
N LYS A 564 -6.33 -16.70 -6.99
CA LYS A 564 -7.13 -17.84 -6.51
C LYS A 564 -6.41 -19.18 -6.73
N LYS A 565 -5.72 -19.35 -7.87
CA LYS A 565 -4.96 -20.59 -8.17
C LYS A 565 -3.64 -20.70 -7.38
N LEU A 566 -3.09 -19.56 -6.91
CA LEU A 566 -1.83 -19.53 -6.14
C LEU A 566 -2.05 -19.70 -4.64
N ARG A 567 -3.28 -19.71 -4.17
CA ARG A 567 -3.68 -20.04 -2.80
C ARG A 567 -3.83 -21.53 -2.63
#